data_2f9acc571a5326e9cbed27d778b40485
#
_entry.id   2f9acc571a5326e9cbed27d778b40485
#
_cell.length_a   1.000
_cell.length_b   1.000
_cell.length_c   1.000
_cell.angle_alpha   90.00
_cell.angle_beta   90.00
_cell.angle_gamma   90.00
#
_symmetry.space_group_name_H-M   'P 1'
#
loop_
_entity.id
_entity.type
_entity.pdbx_description
1 polymer ?
#
loop_
_entity_poly.entity_id
_entity_poly.type
_entity_poly.pdbx_seq_one_letter_code
_entity_poly.pdbx_strand_id
1 'polypeptide(L)'
;MKNNQIGFKTSILSISILLTSANAIAGSIPGLKQEFNTVSATQIESLVTIPSVTVLIFVLLSTKITQWFTERQVVATGMITIFVAGVISYLAPSFWILYLARLLLGMGVGLFNAFAYSMISEYFDGDERQRLLGYERAITSLGNIVMFIITAGLVLIGWRAVNLYYLITVPILVIFLWGTRKMPNSL
;
A
#
# COMPACT_ATOMS: atom_id res chain seq x y z
N MET A 1 -24.97 -15.40 -9.56
CA MET A 1 -24.48 -14.01 -9.73
C MET A 1 -24.16 -13.31 -8.41
N LYS A 2 -24.95 -13.47 -7.33
CA LYS A 2 -24.72 -12.82 -6.01
C LYS A 2 -23.36 -13.14 -5.34
N ASN A 3 -22.86 -14.37 -5.43
CA ASN A 3 -21.56 -14.77 -4.83
C ASN A 3 -20.33 -14.12 -5.50
N ASN A 4 -20.41 -13.77 -6.79
CA ASN A 4 -19.32 -13.10 -7.48
C ASN A 4 -19.18 -11.63 -7.05
N GLN A 5 -20.30 -10.97 -6.69
CA GLN A 5 -20.27 -9.59 -6.22
C GLN A 5 -19.66 -9.46 -4.83
N ILE A 6 -19.89 -10.44 -3.92
CA ILE A 6 -19.30 -10.40 -2.57
C ILE A 6 -17.79 -10.54 -2.66
N GLY A 7 -17.28 -11.52 -3.42
CA GLY A 7 -15.83 -11.70 -3.60
C GLY A 7 -15.15 -10.46 -4.19
N PHE A 8 -15.79 -9.82 -5.16
CA PHE A 8 -15.27 -8.59 -5.78
C PHE A 8 -15.23 -7.40 -4.79
N LYS A 9 -16.33 -7.17 -4.04
CA LYS A 9 -16.38 -6.13 -3.00
C LYS A 9 -15.30 -6.35 -1.94
N THR A 10 -15.15 -7.58 -1.46
CA THR A 10 -14.11 -7.92 -0.48
C THR A 10 -12.71 -7.65 -1.03
N SER A 11 -12.47 -7.94 -2.31
CA SER A 11 -11.18 -7.72 -2.97
C SER A 11 -10.83 -6.23 -3.05
N ILE A 12 -11.77 -5.38 -3.46
CA ILE A 12 -11.54 -3.93 -3.51
C ILE A 12 -11.32 -3.37 -2.10
N LEU A 13 -12.14 -3.76 -1.14
CA LEU A 13 -12.03 -3.27 0.23
C LEU A 13 -10.73 -3.74 0.92
N SER A 14 -10.19 -4.91 0.56
CA SER A 14 -8.93 -5.39 1.13
C SER A 14 -7.73 -4.54 0.73
N ILE A 15 -7.76 -3.92 -0.46
CA ILE A 15 -6.70 -3.01 -0.93
C ILE A 15 -6.61 -1.77 -0.04
N SER A 16 -7.74 -1.29 0.48
CA SER A 16 -7.81 -0.08 1.31
C SER A 16 -6.94 -0.16 2.56
N ILE A 17 -6.67 -1.37 3.07
CA ILE A 17 -5.76 -1.60 4.19
C ILE A 17 -4.32 -1.17 3.85
N LEU A 18 -3.92 -1.33 2.59
CA LEU A 18 -2.55 -1.01 2.15
C LEU A 18 -2.33 0.48 1.84
N LEU A 19 -3.40 1.27 1.68
CA LEU A 19 -3.29 2.70 1.34
C LEU A 19 -2.48 3.50 2.36
N THR A 20 -2.47 3.04 3.61
CA THR A 20 -1.81 3.71 4.74
C THR A 20 -0.43 3.14 5.05
N SER A 21 -0.01 2.10 4.35
CA SER A 21 1.22 1.34 4.62
C SER A 21 2.50 2.19 4.56
N ALA A 22 2.51 3.27 3.78
CA ALA A 22 3.66 4.16 3.69
C ALA A 22 4.09 4.77 5.05
N ASN A 23 3.13 4.95 5.97
CA ASN A 23 3.37 5.56 7.29
C ASN A 23 3.87 4.56 8.35
N ALA A 24 3.94 3.28 8.03
CA ALA A 24 4.32 2.23 8.99
C ALA A 24 5.68 2.46 9.67
N ILE A 25 6.62 3.11 8.98
CA ILE A 25 7.98 3.36 9.50
C ILE A 25 8.04 4.51 10.52
N ALA A 26 7.01 5.34 10.65
CA ALA A 26 7.08 6.57 11.46
C ALA A 26 7.52 6.30 12.91
N GLY A 27 7.04 5.20 13.51
CA GLY A 27 7.43 4.79 14.85
C GLY A 27 8.89 4.33 14.99
N SER A 28 9.58 4.04 13.89
CA SER A 28 10.95 3.52 13.88
C SER A 28 12.03 4.61 13.86
N ILE A 29 11.66 5.89 13.73
CA ILE A 29 12.61 7.01 13.60
C ILE A 29 13.65 7.00 14.71
N PRO A 30 13.33 6.80 16.01
CA PRO A 30 14.35 6.77 17.07
C PRO A 30 15.40 5.67 16.85
N GLY A 31 14.97 4.46 16.46
CA GLY A 31 15.88 3.35 16.17
C GLY A 31 16.74 3.61 14.92
N LEU A 32 16.17 4.24 13.90
CA LEU A 32 16.90 4.62 12.68
C LEU A 32 17.96 5.70 12.98
N LYS A 33 17.68 6.66 13.86
CA LYS A 33 18.68 7.66 14.29
C LYS A 33 19.85 7.05 15.07
N GLN A 34 19.62 5.98 15.81
CA GLN A 34 20.67 5.24 16.49
C GLN A 34 21.53 4.42 15.53
N GLU A 35 20.92 3.72 14.59
CA GLU A 35 21.62 2.88 13.61
C GLU A 35 22.42 3.72 12.60
N PHE A 36 21.81 4.77 12.06
CA PHE A 36 22.41 5.63 11.05
C PHE A 36 22.87 6.96 11.64
N ASN A 37 23.69 6.91 12.68
CA ASN A 37 24.15 8.08 13.44
C ASN A 37 25.00 9.07 12.63
N THR A 38 25.54 8.66 11.48
CA THR A 38 26.27 9.50 10.53
C THR A 38 25.36 10.28 9.57
N VAL A 39 24.05 9.96 9.55
CA VAL A 39 23.06 10.59 8.70
C VAL A 39 22.32 11.67 9.48
N SER A 40 22.04 12.82 8.84
CA SER A 40 21.33 13.90 9.52
C SER A 40 19.92 13.50 9.93
N ALA A 41 19.42 14.04 11.05
CA ALA A 41 18.07 13.77 11.53
C ALA A 41 16.99 14.08 10.47
N THR A 42 17.17 15.16 9.72
CA THR A 42 16.26 15.58 8.63
C THR A 42 16.21 14.53 7.51
N GLN A 43 17.35 13.93 7.14
CA GLN A 43 17.38 12.87 6.14
C GLN A 43 16.66 11.61 6.64
N ILE A 44 16.82 11.24 7.91
CA ILE A 44 16.11 10.09 8.48
C ILE A 44 14.60 10.36 8.52
N GLU A 45 14.18 11.54 8.90
CA GLU A 45 12.76 11.94 8.91
C GLU A 45 12.17 11.98 7.49
N SER A 46 12.98 12.27 6.48
CA SER A 46 12.54 12.23 5.08
C SER A 46 12.11 10.83 4.62
N LEU A 47 12.56 9.75 5.28
CA LEU A 47 12.10 8.38 5.00
C LEU A 47 10.57 8.20 5.18
N VAL A 48 9.94 9.04 5.99
CA VAL A 48 8.48 9.02 6.19
C VAL A 48 7.78 9.81 5.07
N THR A 49 8.36 10.91 4.63
CA THR A 49 7.72 11.83 3.68
C THR A 49 7.99 11.51 2.22
N ILE A 50 9.14 10.92 1.92
CA ILE A 50 9.54 10.65 0.53
C ILE A 50 8.60 9.70 -0.22
N PRO A 51 7.98 8.67 0.39
CA PRO A 51 6.99 7.87 -0.28
C PRO A 51 5.79 8.69 -0.77
N SER A 52 5.39 9.74 -0.05
CA SER A 52 4.25 10.58 -0.43
C SER A 52 4.49 11.32 -1.75
N VAL A 53 5.74 11.75 -2.00
CA VAL A 53 6.12 12.38 -3.27
C VAL A 53 6.01 11.38 -4.43
N THR A 54 6.50 10.17 -4.22
CA THR A 54 6.43 9.10 -5.22
C THR A 54 4.99 8.65 -5.46
N VAL A 55 4.18 8.54 -4.40
CA VAL A 55 2.73 8.28 -4.50
C VAL A 55 2.08 9.29 -5.42
N LEU A 56 2.31 10.60 -5.20
CA LEU A 56 1.72 11.65 -6.03
C LEU A 56 2.09 11.48 -7.51
N ILE A 57 3.37 11.26 -7.82
CA ILE A 57 3.85 11.06 -9.17
C ILE A 57 3.18 9.83 -9.82
N PHE A 58 3.15 8.70 -9.11
CA PHE A 58 2.62 7.44 -9.66
C PHE A 58 1.08 7.40 -9.70
N VAL A 59 0.36 8.13 -8.87
CA VAL A 59 -1.08 8.36 -9.02
C VAL A 59 -1.38 9.07 -10.34
N LEU A 60 -0.60 10.11 -10.69
CA LEU A 60 -0.77 10.81 -11.97
C LEU A 60 -0.37 9.94 -13.18
N LEU A 61 0.67 9.12 -13.04
CA LEU A 61 1.11 8.21 -14.08
C LEU A 61 0.17 7.00 -14.24
N SER A 62 -0.51 6.56 -13.19
CA SER A 62 -1.36 5.39 -13.21
C SER A 62 -2.47 5.50 -14.26
N THR A 63 -3.03 6.69 -14.48
CA THR A 63 -4.04 6.95 -15.51
C THR A 63 -3.52 6.78 -16.93
N LYS A 64 -2.22 6.99 -17.17
CA LYS A 64 -1.59 6.71 -18.47
C LYS A 64 -1.22 5.24 -18.62
N ILE A 65 -0.78 4.61 -17.54
CA ILE A 65 -0.38 3.21 -17.52
C ILE A 65 -1.55 2.30 -17.86
N THR A 66 -2.77 2.65 -17.45
CA THR A 66 -3.99 1.90 -17.78
C THR A 66 -4.40 1.95 -19.26
N GLN A 67 -3.79 2.80 -20.05
CA GLN A 67 -3.96 2.74 -21.50
C GLN A 67 -3.28 1.52 -22.13
N TRP A 68 -2.31 0.91 -21.45
CA TRP A 68 -1.54 -0.25 -21.94
C TRP A 68 -1.72 -1.51 -21.08
N PHE A 69 -2.09 -1.35 -19.82
CA PHE A 69 -2.24 -2.44 -18.86
C PHE A 69 -3.64 -2.42 -18.24
N THR A 70 -4.18 -3.60 -17.97
CA THR A 70 -5.46 -3.72 -17.26
C THR A 70 -5.33 -3.21 -15.82
N GLU A 71 -6.39 -2.64 -15.26
CA GLU A 71 -6.43 -2.18 -13.86
C GLU A 71 -5.96 -3.28 -12.90
N ARG A 72 -6.40 -4.51 -13.14
CA ARG A 72 -5.99 -5.69 -12.36
C ARG A 72 -4.47 -5.89 -12.37
N GLN A 73 -3.82 -5.72 -13.52
CA GLN A 73 -2.37 -5.84 -13.63
C GLN A 73 -1.65 -4.71 -12.91
N VAL A 74 -2.12 -3.49 -13.04
CA VAL A 74 -1.53 -2.31 -12.38
C VAL A 74 -1.63 -2.45 -10.86
N VAL A 75 -2.79 -2.83 -10.33
CA VAL A 75 -2.98 -3.05 -8.88
C VAL A 75 -2.10 -4.18 -8.37
N ALA A 76 -2.06 -5.33 -9.08
CA ALA A 76 -1.21 -6.45 -8.69
C ALA A 76 0.28 -6.09 -8.70
N THR A 77 0.73 -5.36 -9.72
CA THR A 77 2.12 -4.86 -9.81
C THR A 77 2.43 -3.92 -8.66
N GLY A 78 1.51 -2.99 -8.33
CA GLY A 78 1.67 -2.10 -7.19
C GLY A 78 1.84 -2.86 -5.86
N MET A 79 1.01 -3.88 -5.63
CA MET A 79 1.12 -4.73 -4.43
C MET A 79 2.43 -5.50 -4.37
N ILE A 80 2.86 -6.11 -5.48
CA ILE A 80 4.15 -6.81 -5.57
C ILE A 80 5.29 -5.84 -5.29
N THR A 81 5.21 -4.62 -5.81
CA THR A 81 6.22 -3.58 -5.56
C THR A 81 6.30 -3.20 -4.09
N ILE A 82 5.17 -3.09 -3.38
CA ILE A 82 5.16 -2.85 -1.92
C ILE A 82 5.83 -4.01 -1.17
N PHE A 83 5.49 -5.24 -1.51
CA PHE A 83 6.09 -6.41 -0.89
C PHE A 83 7.61 -6.43 -1.07
N VAL A 84 8.09 -6.23 -2.31
CA VAL A 84 9.52 -6.16 -2.64
C VAL A 84 10.20 -5.02 -1.89
N ALA A 85 9.59 -3.84 -1.85
CA ALA A 85 10.09 -2.69 -1.11
C ALA A 85 10.20 -2.99 0.40
N GLY A 86 9.23 -3.70 0.97
CA GLY A 86 9.26 -4.16 2.36
C GLY A 86 10.42 -5.11 2.65
N VAL A 87 10.65 -6.09 1.76
CA VAL A 87 11.77 -7.03 1.87
C VAL A 87 13.12 -6.30 1.77
N ILE A 88 13.28 -5.41 0.79
CA ILE A 88 14.49 -4.60 0.63
C ILE A 88 14.71 -3.73 1.87
N SER A 89 13.65 -3.10 2.42
CA SER A 89 13.74 -2.28 3.63
C SER A 89 14.17 -3.09 4.86
N TYR A 90 13.67 -4.32 5.00
CA TYR A 90 14.04 -5.22 6.10
C TYR A 90 15.53 -5.61 6.04
N LEU A 91 16.01 -5.91 4.83
CA LEU A 91 17.38 -6.34 4.56
C LEU A 91 18.37 -5.17 4.38
N ALA A 92 17.90 -3.92 4.38
CA ALA A 92 18.71 -2.76 4.03
C ALA A 92 19.97 -2.63 4.90
N PRO A 93 21.19 -2.76 4.32
CA PRO A 93 22.45 -2.61 5.04
C PRO A 93 22.88 -1.15 5.18
N SER A 94 22.26 -0.23 4.43
CA SER A 94 22.62 1.19 4.43
C SER A 94 21.39 2.09 4.32
N PHE A 95 21.54 3.34 4.75
CA PHE A 95 20.51 4.37 4.64
C PHE A 95 20.02 4.54 3.20
N TRP A 96 20.90 4.57 2.21
CA TRP A 96 20.55 4.81 0.82
C TRP A 96 19.71 3.67 0.21
N ILE A 97 20.00 2.43 0.58
CA ILE A 97 19.18 1.29 0.14
C ILE A 97 17.79 1.38 0.78
N LEU A 98 17.72 1.74 2.06
CA LEU A 98 16.44 1.98 2.72
C LEU A 98 15.67 3.13 2.06
N TYR A 99 16.36 4.21 1.69
CA TYR A 99 15.77 5.36 1.00
C TYR A 99 15.18 4.98 -0.37
N LEU A 100 15.94 4.21 -1.17
CA LEU A 100 15.44 3.69 -2.46
C LEU A 100 14.25 2.74 -2.27
N ALA A 101 14.27 1.90 -1.25
CA ALA A 101 13.13 1.05 -0.92
C ALA A 101 11.88 1.87 -0.56
N ARG A 102 12.04 3.05 0.08
CA ARG A 102 10.93 3.97 0.37
C ARG A 102 10.36 4.63 -0.89
N LEU A 103 11.20 4.99 -1.86
CA LEU A 103 10.76 5.46 -3.16
C LEU A 103 9.95 4.37 -3.88
N LEU A 104 10.46 3.14 -3.88
CA LEU A 104 9.79 1.98 -4.49
C LEU A 104 8.44 1.69 -3.82
N LEU A 105 8.36 1.83 -2.50
CA LEU A 105 7.13 1.66 -1.73
C LEU A 105 6.07 2.69 -2.15
N GLY A 106 6.46 3.96 -2.25
CA GLY A 106 5.56 5.02 -2.71
C GLY A 106 5.09 4.79 -4.15
N MET A 107 5.97 4.28 -5.04
CA MET A 107 5.60 3.84 -6.39
C MET A 107 4.50 2.77 -6.33
N GLY A 108 4.68 1.72 -5.52
CA GLY A 108 3.70 0.65 -5.38
C GLY A 108 2.34 1.15 -4.90
N VAL A 109 2.33 1.97 -3.84
CA VAL A 109 1.09 2.58 -3.31
C VAL A 109 0.44 3.50 -4.35
N GLY A 110 1.23 4.33 -5.04
CA GLY A 110 0.73 5.26 -6.06
C GLY A 110 0.07 4.57 -7.24
N LEU A 111 0.58 3.41 -7.66
CA LEU A 111 0.02 2.64 -8.77
C LEU A 111 -1.41 2.19 -8.52
N PHE A 112 -1.79 1.80 -7.31
CA PHE A 112 -3.14 1.30 -7.05
C PHE A 112 -4.04 2.28 -6.28
N ASN A 113 -3.49 3.35 -5.71
CA ASN A 113 -4.26 4.29 -4.89
C ASN A 113 -5.49 4.83 -5.64
N ALA A 114 -5.32 5.24 -6.90
CA ALA A 114 -6.42 5.73 -7.72
C ALA A 114 -7.49 4.66 -7.97
N PHE A 115 -7.08 3.38 -8.08
CA PHE A 115 -7.99 2.29 -8.43
C PHE A 115 -8.88 1.82 -7.28
N ALA A 116 -8.45 2.00 -6.03
CA ALA A 116 -9.30 1.71 -4.87
C ALA A 116 -10.64 2.48 -4.94
N TYR A 117 -10.59 3.72 -5.42
CA TYR A 117 -11.77 4.58 -5.57
C TYR A 117 -12.44 4.41 -6.95
N SER A 118 -11.66 4.32 -8.04
CA SER A 118 -12.23 4.24 -9.39
C SER A 118 -13.01 2.96 -9.61
N MET A 119 -12.51 1.82 -9.16
CA MET A 119 -13.23 0.54 -9.23
C MET A 119 -14.59 0.59 -8.54
N ILE A 120 -14.69 1.22 -7.36
CA ILE A 120 -16.00 1.37 -6.70
C ILE A 120 -16.91 2.25 -7.55
N SER A 121 -16.36 3.31 -8.12
CA SER A 121 -17.16 4.30 -8.89
C SER A 121 -17.59 3.80 -10.26
N GLU A 122 -16.84 2.88 -10.85
CA GLU A 122 -17.10 2.32 -12.18
C GLU A 122 -18.07 1.14 -12.15
N TYR A 123 -17.98 0.29 -11.12
CA TYR A 123 -18.75 -0.96 -11.05
C TYR A 123 -19.99 -0.88 -10.17
N PHE A 124 -20.20 0.22 -9.44
CA PHE A 124 -21.32 0.39 -8.53
C PHE A 124 -21.94 1.78 -8.67
N ASP A 125 -23.29 1.83 -8.64
CA ASP A 125 -24.07 3.07 -8.78
C ASP A 125 -24.94 3.34 -7.55
N GLY A 126 -25.46 4.58 -7.44
CA GLY A 126 -26.45 5.00 -6.46
C GLY A 126 -26.02 4.77 -5.01
N ASP A 127 -26.94 4.25 -4.21
CA ASP A 127 -26.74 4.01 -2.76
C ASP A 127 -25.67 2.95 -2.49
N GLU A 128 -25.51 1.99 -3.38
CA GLU A 128 -24.52 0.93 -3.21
C GLU A 128 -23.09 1.49 -3.33
N ARG A 129 -22.86 2.38 -4.30
CA ARG A 129 -21.58 3.09 -4.44
C ARG A 129 -21.25 3.90 -3.19
N GLN A 130 -22.24 4.65 -2.65
CA GLN A 130 -22.03 5.47 -1.45
C GLN A 130 -21.70 4.60 -0.23
N ARG A 131 -22.37 3.46 -0.07
CA ARG A 131 -22.07 2.50 1.01
C ARG A 131 -20.66 1.91 0.90
N LEU A 132 -20.24 1.52 -0.30
CA LEU A 132 -18.90 0.96 -0.53
C LEU A 132 -17.81 1.99 -0.30
N LEU A 133 -18.00 3.24 -0.72
CA LEU A 133 -17.06 4.33 -0.40
C LEU A 133 -17.02 4.62 1.10
N GLY A 134 -18.14 4.49 1.80
CA GLY A 134 -18.19 4.58 3.27
C GLY A 134 -17.41 3.44 3.93
N TYR A 135 -17.58 2.21 3.47
CA TYR A 135 -16.82 1.05 3.97
C TYR A 135 -15.32 1.17 3.66
N GLU A 136 -14.95 1.63 2.47
CA GLU A 136 -13.56 1.88 2.09
C GLU A 136 -12.89 2.84 3.08
N ARG A 137 -13.51 3.99 3.38
CA ARG A 137 -13.00 4.96 4.35
C ARG A 137 -12.90 4.40 5.77
N ALA A 138 -13.92 3.65 6.20
CA ALA A 138 -13.94 3.01 7.51
C ALA A 138 -12.80 1.97 7.63
N ILE A 139 -12.61 1.14 6.61
CA ILE A 139 -11.56 0.12 6.57
C ILE A 139 -10.18 0.77 6.53
N THR A 140 -9.99 1.84 5.76
CA THR A 140 -8.75 2.61 5.75
C THR A 140 -8.44 3.18 7.13
N SER A 141 -9.43 3.77 7.81
CA SER A 141 -9.25 4.33 9.15
C SER A 141 -8.95 3.26 10.20
N LEU A 142 -9.68 2.15 10.19
CA LEU A 142 -9.43 1.01 11.07
C LEU A 142 -8.07 0.35 10.73
N GLY A 143 -7.74 0.22 9.45
CA GLY A 143 -6.46 -0.27 8.97
C GLY A 143 -5.29 0.56 9.51
N ASN A 144 -5.41 1.89 9.57
CA ASN A 144 -4.44 2.76 10.21
C ASN A 144 -4.21 2.41 11.68
N ILE A 145 -5.31 2.24 12.44
CA ILE A 145 -5.21 1.91 13.87
C ILE A 145 -4.51 0.56 14.05
N VAL A 146 -4.94 -0.45 13.30
CA VAL A 146 -4.33 -1.79 13.34
C VAL A 146 -2.85 -1.73 12.94
N MET A 147 -2.52 -0.99 11.88
CA MET A 147 -1.14 -0.77 11.45
C MET A 147 -0.30 -0.17 12.58
N PHE A 148 -0.79 0.89 13.24
CA PHE A 148 -0.03 1.52 14.34
C PHE A 148 0.17 0.57 15.52
N ILE A 149 -0.82 -0.24 15.89
CA ILE A 149 -0.69 -1.23 16.96
C ILE A 149 0.36 -2.28 16.59
N ILE A 150 0.29 -2.84 15.38
CA ILE A 150 1.24 -3.85 14.90
C ILE A 150 2.66 -3.27 14.85
N THR A 151 2.82 -2.09 14.25
CA THR A 151 4.14 -1.48 14.10
C THR A 151 4.73 -1.03 15.44
N ALA A 152 3.91 -0.57 16.38
CA ALA A 152 4.35 -0.28 17.75
C ALA A 152 4.92 -1.52 18.45
N GLY A 153 4.27 -2.69 18.29
CA GLY A 153 4.80 -3.96 18.80
C GLY A 153 6.10 -4.38 18.10
N LEU A 154 6.18 -4.20 16.78
CA LEU A 154 7.37 -4.56 16.00
C LEU A 154 8.57 -3.64 16.30
N VAL A 155 8.34 -2.36 16.62
CA VAL A 155 9.41 -1.42 17.03
C VAL A 155 10.14 -1.92 18.28
N LEU A 156 9.45 -2.61 19.20
CA LEU A 156 10.08 -3.18 20.40
C LEU A 156 11.13 -4.26 20.08
N ILE A 157 10.98 -4.94 18.94
CA ILE A 157 11.96 -5.93 18.45
C ILE A 157 13.11 -5.22 17.72
N GLY A 158 12.81 -4.12 17.02
CA GLY A 158 13.77 -3.30 16.31
C GLY A 158 13.17 -2.62 15.09
N TRP A 159 13.82 -1.56 14.61
CA TRP A 159 13.32 -0.78 13.47
C TRP A 159 13.18 -1.61 12.18
N ARG A 160 14.05 -2.63 11.99
CA ARG A 160 13.95 -3.55 10.85
C ARG A 160 12.67 -4.36 10.87
N ALA A 161 12.26 -4.83 12.05
CA ALA A 161 11.07 -5.66 12.22
C ALA A 161 9.78 -4.96 11.77
N VAL A 162 9.72 -3.63 11.85
CA VAL A 162 8.57 -2.85 11.36
C VAL A 162 8.27 -3.12 9.88
N ASN A 163 9.29 -3.43 9.08
CA ASN A 163 9.11 -3.74 7.67
C ASN A 163 8.41 -5.09 7.43
N LEU A 164 8.32 -5.97 8.45
CA LEU A 164 7.52 -7.20 8.37
C LEU A 164 6.03 -6.92 8.22
N TYR A 165 5.56 -5.72 8.57
CA TYR A 165 4.20 -5.29 8.29
C TYR A 165 3.83 -5.47 6.81
N TYR A 166 4.77 -5.27 5.89
CA TYR A 166 4.52 -5.39 4.46
C TYR A 166 4.25 -6.83 3.99
N LEU A 167 4.49 -7.85 4.82
CA LEU A 167 4.09 -9.23 4.54
C LEU A 167 2.56 -9.37 4.43
N ILE A 168 1.78 -8.48 5.05
CA ILE A 168 0.32 -8.44 4.92
C ILE A 168 -0.13 -8.24 3.46
N THR A 169 0.74 -7.70 2.62
CA THR A 169 0.46 -7.50 1.20
C THR A 169 0.22 -8.84 0.47
N VAL A 170 0.87 -9.93 0.91
CA VAL A 170 0.76 -11.25 0.27
C VAL A 170 -0.67 -11.80 0.37
N PRO A 171 -1.28 -11.95 1.56
CA PRO A 171 -2.66 -12.43 1.64
C PRO A 171 -3.64 -11.48 0.96
N ILE A 172 -3.43 -10.16 1.03
CA ILE A 172 -4.29 -9.18 0.36
C ILE A 172 -4.19 -9.35 -1.17
N LEU A 173 -2.98 -9.55 -1.72
CA LEU A 173 -2.79 -9.82 -3.15
C LEU A 173 -3.52 -11.09 -3.58
N VAL A 174 -3.45 -12.16 -2.79
CA VAL A 174 -4.16 -13.42 -3.09
C VAL A 174 -5.66 -13.20 -3.11
N ILE A 175 -6.23 -12.51 -2.10
CA ILE A 175 -7.65 -12.16 -2.02
C ILE A 175 -8.05 -11.33 -3.24
N PHE A 176 -7.26 -10.33 -3.60
CA PHE A 176 -7.50 -9.46 -4.74
C PHE A 176 -7.52 -10.26 -6.06
N LEU A 177 -6.49 -11.06 -6.32
CA LEU A 177 -6.39 -11.86 -7.54
C LEU A 177 -7.51 -12.90 -7.66
N TRP A 178 -7.92 -13.48 -6.52
CA TRP A 178 -9.02 -14.44 -6.49
C TRP A 178 -10.38 -13.79 -6.79
N GLY A 179 -10.69 -12.67 -6.15
CA GLY A 179 -11.98 -12.00 -6.32
C GLY A 179 -12.12 -11.26 -7.64
N THR A 180 -10.99 -10.84 -8.27
CA THR A 180 -11.01 -10.19 -9.60
C THR A 180 -10.83 -11.17 -10.76
N ARG A 181 -10.73 -12.48 -10.51
CA ARG A 181 -10.48 -13.53 -11.54
C ARG A 181 -11.57 -13.62 -12.62
N LYS A 182 -12.82 -13.26 -12.28
CA LYS A 182 -13.99 -13.37 -13.16
C LYS A 182 -14.46 -12.03 -13.70
N MET A 183 -13.65 -10.99 -13.59
CA MET A 183 -13.98 -9.72 -14.20
C MET A 183 -13.81 -9.82 -15.72
N PRO A 184 -14.74 -9.25 -16.52
CA PRO A 184 -14.45 -9.01 -17.92
C PRO A 184 -13.18 -8.16 -17.98
N ASN A 185 -12.27 -8.52 -18.89
CA ASN A 185 -11.15 -7.66 -19.24
C ASN A 185 -11.76 -6.41 -19.90
N SER A 186 -12.19 -5.46 -19.10
CA SER A 186 -12.55 -4.14 -19.57
C SER A 186 -11.24 -3.44 -19.90
N LEU A 187 -10.94 -3.51 -21.21
CA LEU A 187 -9.95 -2.78 -21.98
C LEU A 187 -8.49 -3.15 -21.74
#